data_870db9664f7c3d1afbd7a17943b09016
#
_entry.id   870db9664f7c3d1afbd7a17943b09016
#
_cell.length_a   1.000
_cell.length_b   1.000
_cell.length_c   1.000
_cell.angle_alpha   90.00
_cell.angle_beta   90.00
_cell.angle_gamma   90.00
#
_symmetry.space_group_name_H-M   'P 1'
#
loop_
_entity.id
_entity.type
_entity.pdbx_description
1 polymer ?
#
loop_
_entity_poly.entity_id
_entity_poly.type
_entity_poly.pdbx_seq_one_letter_code
_entity_poly.pdbx_strand_id
1 'polypeptide(L)'
;MAIELLPMQWPLPVGVRPAISLRRGGSSSGAFTSANMGDHVGDSQQAVAANRSALHHQLKLPSSPLWLNQIHSSKVIDSSAWQSNIEADGCYSKTAGAVCVAMGADCLPLLLCDASGGQV
;
A
#
# COMPACT_ATOMS: atom_id res chain seq x y z
N MET A 1 -19.12 0.85 4.05
CA MET A 1 -18.25 1.07 5.23
C MET A 1 -16.85 1.46 4.76
N ALA A 2 -16.25 2.44 5.41
CA ALA A 2 -14.88 2.84 5.06
C ALA A 2 -13.85 1.83 5.58
N ILE A 3 -12.75 1.69 4.85
CA ILE A 3 -11.62 0.89 5.31
C ILE A 3 -11.00 1.57 6.53
N GLU A 4 -10.81 0.80 7.58
CA GLU A 4 -10.20 1.29 8.80
C GLU A 4 -8.73 1.62 8.58
N LEU A 5 -8.29 2.79 9.05
CA LEU A 5 -6.91 3.23 8.96
C LEU A 5 -6.31 3.32 10.35
N LEU A 6 -5.03 3.02 10.45
CA LEU A 6 -4.28 3.23 11.69
C LEU A 6 -4.09 4.74 11.90
N PRO A 7 -4.55 5.30 13.06
CA PRO A 7 -4.26 6.69 13.37
C PRO A 7 -2.75 6.89 13.52
N MET A 8 -2.21 7.88 12.81
CA MET A 8 -0.79 8.19 12.86
C MET A 8 -0.56 9.66 13.16
N GLN A 9 0.34 9.91 14.12
CA GLN A 9 0.82 11.24 14.45
C GLN A 9 2.32 11.26 14.19
N TRP A 10 2.69 11.66 12.99
CA TRP A 10 4.07 11.69 12.54
C TRP A 10 4.36 13.05 11.93
N PRO A 11 5.35 13.80 12.47
CA PRO A 11 5.68 15.14 11.96
C PRO A 11 6.41 15.05 10.62
N LEU A 12 5.63 14.90 9.57
CA LEU A 12 6.14 14.70 8.22
C LEU A 12 6.38 16.01 7.48
N PRO A 13 7.33 16.04 6.54
CA PRO A 13 7.49 17.16 5.63
C PRO A 13 6.22 17.40 4.81
N VAL A 14 6.03 18.63 4.35
CA VAL A 14 4.92 19.00 3.47
C VAL A 14 4.98 18.14 2.20
N GLY A 15 3.84 17.60 1.81
CA GLY A 15 3.72 16.79 0.60
C GLY A 15 3.91 15.29 0.80
N VAL A 16 4.35 14.84 1.98
CA VAL A 16 4.45 13.42 2.30
C VAL A 16 3.20 12.99 3.06
N ARG A 17 2.51 11.98 2.54
CA ARG A 17 1.26 11.47 3.13
C ARG A 17 1.37 9.98 3.39
N PRO A 18 1.45 9.55 4.65
CA PRO A 18 1.45 8.14 5.01
C PRO A 18 0.03 7.64 5.24
N ALA A 19 -0.19 6.34 5.04
CA ALA A 19 -1.41 5.67 5.48
C ALA A 19 -1.11 4.20 5.72
N ILE A 20 -1.76 3.62 6.72
CA ILE A 20 -1.74 2.18 6.97
C ILE A 20 -3.18 1.74 7.09
N SER A 21 -3.62 0.87 6.17
CA SER A 21 -4.95 0.28 6.25
C SER A 21 -4.94 -0.92 7.19
N LEU A 22 -6.05 -1.09 7.91
CA LEU A 22 -6.28 -2.22 8.79
C LEU A 22 -7.26 -3.20 8.14
N ARG A 23 -7.61 -4.28 8.84
CA ARG A 23 -8.33 -5.37 8.21
C ARG A 23 -9.84 -5.14 8.03
N ARG A 24 -10.41 -4.08 8.61
CA ARG A 24 -11.87 -3.85 8.59
C ARG A 24 -12.31 -2.90 7.49
N GLY A 25 -13.55 -3.06 7.03
CA GLY A 25 -14.21 -2.12 6.14
C GLY A 25 -14.13 -2.47 4.66
N GLY A 26 -13.71 -3.69 4.33
CA GLY A 26 -13.60 -4.14 2.95
C GLY A 26 -14.69 -5.10 2.52
N SER A 27 -14.48 -5.72 1.36
CA SER A 27 -15.43 -6.59 0.66
C SER A 27 -15.10 -8.07 0.77
N SER A 28 -13.96 -8.45 1.36
CA SER A 28 -13.57 -9.84 1.53
C SER A 28 -14.35 -10.51 2.64
N SER A 29 -14.53 -11.83 2.52
CA SER A 29 -15.27 -12.64 3.49
C SER A 29 -14.43 -13.80 4.02
N GLY A 30 -14.99 -14.54 5.00
CA GLY A 30 -14.33 -15.70 5.58
C GLY A 30 -13.02 -15.34 6.27
N ALA A 31 -11.97 -16.08 5.97
CA ALA A 31 -10.65 -15.88 6.57
C ALA A 31 -10.03 -14.53 6.19
N PHE A 32 -10.49 -13.92 5.12
CA PHE A 32 -9.96 -12.64 4.61
C PHE A 32 -10.77 -11.41 5.03
N THR A 33 -11.74 -11.61 5.94
CA THR A 33 -12.62 -10.51 6.37
C THR A 33 -11.83 -9.38 7.02
N SER A 34 -11.88 -8.17 6.48
CA SER A 34 -12.67 -7.83 5.29
C SER A 34 -11.88 -7.02 4.27
N ALA A 35 -10.84 -6.30 4.65
CA ALA A 35 -10.12 -5.37 3.78
C ALA A 35 -8.77 -5.95 3.33
N ASN A 36 -8.77 -7.21 2.90
CA ASN A 36 -7.56 -7.84 2.38
C ASN A 36 -7.13 -7.18 1.06
N MET A 37 -5.87 -6.80 0.98
CA MET A 37 -5.27 -6.17 -0.19
C MET A 37 -4.35 -7.12 -0.99
N GLY A 38 -4.07 -8.31 -0.44
CA GLY A 38 -3.19 -9.29 -1.07
C GLY A 38 -3.89 -10.12 -2.13
N ASP A 39 -3.36 -10.17 -3.34
CA ASP A 39 -3.95 -10.90 -4.47
C ASP A 39 -3.33 -12.29 -4.68
N HIS A 40 -2.35 -12.68 -3.86
CA HIS A 40 -1.67 -13.97 -3.95
C HIS A 40 -1.90 -14.87 -2.73
N VAL A 41 -2.92 -14.59 -1.93
CA VAL A 41 -3.18 -15.31 -0.68
C VAL A 41 -4.41 -16.23 -0.74
N GLY A 42 -5.08 -16.32 -1.88
CA GLY A 42 -6.23 -17.18 -2.09
C GLY A 42 -7.59 -16.52 -1.93
N ASP A 43 -7.64 -15.21 -1.75
CA ASP A 43 -8.90 -14.46 -1.73
C ASP A 43 -9.46 -14.30 -3.15
N SER A 44 -10.76 -14.00 -3.24
CA SER A 44 -11.41 -13.64 -4.50
C SER A 44 -10.74 -12.44 -5.15
N GLN A 45 -10.37 -12.56 -6.41
CA GLN A 45 -9.78 -11.45 -7.17
C GLN A 45 -10.71 -10.24 -7.21
N GLN A 46 -12.01 -10.48 -7.29
CA GLN A 46 -13.01 -9.43 -7.29
C GLN A 46 -13.05 -8.68 -5.96
N ALA A 47 -12.98 -9.39 -4.84
CA ALA A 47 -12.96 -8.78 -3.52
C ALA A 47 -11.69 -7.94 -3.30
N VAL A 48 -10.54 -8.47 -3.69
CA VAL A 48 -9.25 -7.75 -3.60
C VAL A 48 -9.28 -6.49 -4.46
N ALA A 49 -9.76 -6.58 -5.69
CA ALA A 49 -9.87 -5.42 -6.57
C ALA A 49 -10.80 -4.35 -5.98
N ALA A 50 -11.93 -4.76 -5.40
CA ALA A 50 -12.85 -3.85 -4.74
C ALA A 50 -12.21 -3.16 -3.53
N ASN A 51 -11.47 -3.90 -2.72
CA ASN A 51 -10.75 -3.35 -1.56
C ASN A 51 -9.70 -2.32 -1.99
N ARG A 52 -8.90 -2.66 -2.99
CA ARG A 52 -7.87 -1.75 -3.52
C ARG A 52 -8.48 -0.48 -4.10
N SER A 53 -9.58 -0.61 -4.84
CA SER A 53 -10.31 0.53 -5.40
C SER A 53 -10.89 1.41 -4.30
N ALA A 54 -11.50 0.82 -3.28
CA ALA A 54 -12.07 1.55 -2.16
C ALA A 54 -11.01 2.35 -1.41
N LEU A 55 -9.85 1.75 -1.16
CA LEU A 55 -8.74 2.44 -0.50
C LEU A 55 -8.22 3.61 -1.34
N HIS A 56 -8.08 3.41 -2.64
CA HIS A 56 -7.67 4.46 -3.59
C HIS A 56 -8.59 5.67 -3.51
N HIS A 57 -9.90 5.43 -3.57
CA HIS A 57 -10.89 6.51 -3.51
C HIS A 57 -10.95 7.16 -2.13
N GLN A 58 -10.92 6.38 -1.07
CA GLN A 58 -10.97 6.89 0.30
C GLN A 58 -9.81 7.82 0.62
N LEU A 59 -8.60 7.46 0.19
CA LEU A 59 -7.40 8.24 0.43
C LEU A 59 -7.18 9.32 -0.62
N LYS A 60 -8.01 9.39 -1.66
CA LYS A 60 -7.88 10.35 -2.77
C LYS A 60 -6.46 10.32 -3.35
N LEU A 61 -5.96 9.12 -3.65
CA LEU A 61 -4.61 8.93 -4.14
C LEU A 61 -4.43 9.60 -5.50
N PRO A 62 -3.29 10.26 -5.75
CA PRO A 62 -3.05 10.97 -7.00
C PRO A 62 -2.81 10.04 -8.20
N SER A 63 -2.43 8.79 -7.94
CA SER A 63 -2.20 7.77 -8.96
C SER A 63 -2.45 6.40 -8.36
N SER A 64 -2.47 5.37 -9.20
CA SER A 64 -2.62 3.99 -8.73
C SER A 64 -1.43 3.59 -7.86
N PRO A 65 -1.66 2.95 -6.72
CA PRO A 65 -0.57 2.39 -5.94
C PRO A 65 0.28 1.41 -6.75
N LEU A 66 1.57 1.43 -6.53
CA LEU A 66 2.54 0.58 -7.23
C LEU A 66 2.61 -0.78 -6.52
N TRP A 67 1.57 -1.58 -6.68
CA TRP A 67 1.46 -2.90 -6.03
C TRP A 67 2.61 -3.81 -6.43
N LEU A 68 3.14 -4.53 -5.47
CA LEU A 68 4.26 -5.44 -5.65
C LEU A 68 3.81 -6.89 -5.48
N ASN A 69 4.46 -7.79 -6.22
CA ASN A 69 4.40 -9.20 -5.91
C ASN A 69 5.51 -9.49 -4.90
N GLN A 70 5.15 -9.49 -3.61
CA GLN A 70 6.09 -9.66 -2.51
C GLN A 70 6.48 -11.11 -2.36
N ILE A 71 7.77 -11.39 -2.27
CA ILE A 71 8.36 -12.73 -2.26
C ILE A 71 9.26 -12.97 -1.05
N HIS A 72 9.15 -12.14 -0.02
CA HIS A 72 10.00 -12.18 1.17
C HIS A 72 11.48 -11.99 0.84
N SER A 73 11.76 -11.01 0.00
CA SER A 73 13.13 -10.66 -0.42
C SER A 73 13.57 -9.35 0.24
N SER A 74 14.81 -8.98 -0.02
CA SER A 74 15.35 -7.66 0.33
C SER A 74 15.31 -6.68 -0.85
N LYS A 75 14.63 -7.03 -1.93
CA LYS A 75 14.59 -6.22 -3.15
C LYS A 75 13.68 -5.01 -2.96
N VAL A 76 14.23 -3.83 -3.14
CA VAL A 76 13.52 -2.54 -3.14
C VAL A 76 13.73 -1.89 -4.50
N ILE A 77 12.64 -1.47 -5.15
CA ILE A 77 12.70 -0.90 -6.50
C ILE A 77 12.43 0.60 -6.47
N ASP A 78 13.00 1.31 -7.43
CA ASP A 78 12.59 2.67 -7.76
C ASP A 78 11.22 2.64 -8.43
N SER A 79 10.36 3.60 -8.11
CA SER A 79 9.04 3.72 -8.73
C SER A 79 9.12 3.81 -10.26
N SER A 80 10.19 4.37 -10.81
CA SER A 80 10.41 4.46 -12.25
C SER A 80 10.65 3.11 -12.91
N ALA A 81 11.04 2.09 -12.15
CA ALA A 81 11.27 0.74 -12.65
C ALA A 81 10.06 -0.18 -12.46
N TRP A 82 8.98 0.35 -11.89
CA TRP A 82 7.80 -0.47 -11.61
C TRP A 82 7.12 -0.93 -12.89
N GLN A 83 6.68 -2.17 -12.88
CA GLN A 83 5.79 -2.74 -13.89
C GLN A 83 4.84 -3.74 -13.19
N SER A 84 3.76 -4.08 -13.85
CA SER A 84 2.75 -5.00 -13.33
C SER A 84 3.37 -6.34 -12.95
N ASN A 85 3.02 -6.86 -11.75
CA ASN A 85 3.50 -8.13 -11.21
C ASN A 85 5.01 -8.18 -10.92
N ILE A 86 5.67 -7.04 -10.78
CA ILE A 86 7.08 -7.03 -10.43
C ILE A 86 7.31 -7.67 -9.06
N GLU A 87 8.31 -8.54 -8.97
CA GLU A 87 8.70 -9.18 -7.72
C GLU A 87 9.63 -8.27 -6.92
N ALA A 88 9.14 -7.76 -5.81
CA ALA A 88 9.90 -6.92 -4.90
C ALA A 88 9.14 -6.82 -3.56
N ASP A 89 9.81 -6.42 -2.51
CA ASP A 89 9.22 -6.28 -1.17
C ASP A 89 9.24 -4.85 -0.66
N GLY A 90 9.71 -3.91 -1.46
CA GLY A 90 9.66 -2.49 -1.15
C GLY A 90 9.77 -1.63 -2.39
N CYS A 91 9.35 -0.40 -2.25
CA CYS A 91 9.40 0.59 -3.34
C CYS A 91 9.77 1.95 -2.74
N TYR A 92 10.60 2.69 -3.45
CA TYR A 92 10.90 4.07 -3.12
C TYR A 92 10.64 4.97 -4.32
N SER A 93 10.46 6.25 -4.08
CA SER A 93 10.21 7.21 -5.16
C SER A 93 10.76 8.59 -4.82
N LYS A 94 11.27 9.24 -5.85
CA LYS A 94 11.61 10.68 -5.86
C LYS A 94 10.63 11.48 -6.70
N THR A 95 9.60 10.84 -7.21
CA THR A 95 8.64 11.44 -8.14
C THR A 95 7.37 11.84 -7.40
N ALA A 96 6.99 13.10 -7.49
CA ALA A 96 5.75 13.60 -6.94
C ALA A 96 4.56 12.86 -7.58
N GLY A 97 3.57 12.50 -6.76
CA GLY A 97 2.39 11.79 -7.21
C GLY A 97 2.54 10.27 -7.26
N ALA A 98 3.74 9.72 -7.07
CA ALA A 98 3.91 8.28 -6.97
C ALA A 98 3.40 7.78 -5.62
N VAL A 99 2.76 6.61 -5.62
CA VAL A 99 2.21 5.98 -4.43
C VAL A 99 2.91 4.64 -4.22
N CYS A 100 3.94 4.65 -3.37
CA CYS A 100 4.63 3.43 -2.96
C CYS A 100 3.78 2.69 -1.94
N VAL A 101 3.72 1.36 -2.06
CA VAL A 101 2.90 0.53 -1.19
C VAL A 101 3.62 -0.77 -0.85
N ALA A 102 3.41 -1.25 0.36
CA ALA A 102 3.80 -2.57 0.78
C ALA A 102 2.67 -3.19 1.59
N MET A 103 2.59 -4.51 1.59
CA MET A 103 1.56 -5.25 2.30
C MET A 103 2.20 -6.10 3.40
N GLY A 104 1.48 -6.24 4.51
CA GLY A 104 1.90 -7.11 5.60
C GLY A 104 0.69 -7.63 6.34
N ALA A 105 0.76 -8.87 6.79
CA ALA A 105 -0.23 -9.46 7.68
C ALA A 105 0.33 -9.58 9.10
N ASP A 106 1.56 -10.05 9.22
CA ASP A 106 2.23 -10.27 10.51
C ASP A 106 3.54 -9.50 10.62
N CYS A 107 4.06 -8.98 9.50
CA CYS A 107 5.31 -8.24 9.47
C CYS A 107 5.11 -6.78 9.88
N LEU A 108 6.15 -6.18 10.44
CA LEU A 108 6.18 -4.77 10.77
C LEU A 108 6.43 -3.95 9.49
N PRO A 109 5.51 -3.09 9.07
CA PRO A 109 5.77 -2.22 7.93
C PRO A 109 6.71 -1.08 8.32
N LEU A 110 7.59 -0.70 7.41
CA LEU A 110 8.45 0.46 7.56
C LEU A 110 8.11 1.51 6.52
N LEU A 111 7.79 2.71 6.99
CA LEU A 111 7.55 3.87 6.15
C LEU A 111 8.66 4.88 6.41
N LEU A 112 9.34 5.30 5.36
CA LEU A 112 10.49 6.18 5.45
C LEU A 112 10.32 7.36 4.51
N CYS A 113 10.84 8.50 4.90
CA CYS A 113 11.01 9.64 3.99
C CYS A 113 12.26 10.43 4.39
N ASP A 114 12.80 11.21 3.47
CA ASP A 114 13.85 12.13 3.83
C ASP A 114 13.28 13.38 4.53
N ALA A 115 14.14 14.15 5.18
CA ALA A 115 13.73 15.32 5.97
C ALA A 115 13.12 16.43 5.11
N SER A 116 13.49 16.50 3.83
CA SER A 116 12.98 17.52 2.91
C SER A 116 11.66 17.12 2.24
N GLY A 117 11.27 15.85 2.33
CA GLY A 117 10.09 15.34 1.63
C GLY A 117 10.31 15.04 0.17
N GLY A 118 11.57 15.00 -0.29
CA GLY A 118 11.89 14.73 -1.69
C GLY A 118 11.92 13.26 -2.06
N GLN A 119 11.87 12.37 -1.09
CA GLN A 119 11.93 10.94 -1.31
C GLN A 119 11.14 10.19 -0.22
N VAL A 120 10.43 9.20 -0.64
CA VAL A 120 9.74 8.26 0.25
C VAL A 120 10.16 6.85 -0.06
#